data_d4651dc8b6a98855bc21ccfabb0e3d67
#
_entry.id   d4651dc8b6a98855bc21ccfabb0e3d67
#
_cell.length_a   1.000
_cell.length_b   1.000
_cell.length_c   1.000
_cell.angle_alpha   90.00
_cell.angle_beta   90.00
_cell.angle_gamma   90.00
#
_symmetry.space_group_name_H-M   'P 1'
#
loop_
_entity.id
_entity.type
_entity.pdbx_description
1 polymer ?
#
loop_
_entity_poly.entity_id
_entity_poly.type
_entity_poly.pdbx_seq_one_letter_code
_entity_poly.pdbx_strand_id
1 'polypeptide(L)'
;MNLNDYARQCNEIAEASGWNDPPATFPEFCALVHSEVSEAFEEFRNGHSVTASWGEGKPEGIPIELVDILIRVFHYAAYNGIDLEDAYRTKTAYNRTRSSRFSGKRL
;
A
#
# COMPACT_ATOMS: atom_id res chain seq x y z
N MET A 1 -0.83 -15.99 6.26
CA MET A 1 -0.09 -15.32 5.17
C MET A 1 0.75 -14.19 5.73
N ASN A 2 1.98 -14.04 5.25
CA ASN A 2 2.82 -12.90 5.62
C ASN A 2 2.80 -11.84 4.52
N LEU A 3 3.56 -10.75 4.68
CA LEU A 3 3.55 -9.66 3.69
C LEU A 3 4.04 -10.12 2.32
N ASN A 4 5.02 -11.04 2.28
CA ASN A 4 5.53 -11.53 1.01
C ASN A 4 4.50 -12.40 0.28
N ASP A 5 3.63 -13.08 1.00
CA ASP A 5 2.54 -13.85 0.39
C ASP A 5 1.54 -12.93 -0.29
N TYR A 6 1.15 -11.84 0.37
CA TYR A 6 0.27 -10.84 -0.24
C TYR A 6 0.95 -10.18 -1.45
N ALA A 7 2.24 -9.91 -1.34
CA ALA A 7 3.01 -9.32 -2.44
C ALA A 7 3.01 -10.25 -3.67
N ARG A 8 3.25 -11.54 -3.47
CA ARG A 8 3.22 -12.52 -4.57
C ARG A 8 1.84 -12.60 -5.21
N GLN A 9 0.79 -12.61 -4.40
CA GLN A 9 -0.59 -12.64 -4.90
C GLN A 9 -0.88 -11.43 -5.79
N CYS A 10 -0.50 -10.24 -5.35
CA CYS A 10 -0.70 -9.01 -6.12
C CYS A 10 0.09 -9.05 -7.43
N ASN A 11 1.32 -9.56 -7.41
CA ASN A 11 2.12 -9.65 -8.62
C ASN A 11 1.55 -10.69 -9.60
N GLU A 12 1.02 -11.79 -9.11
CA GLU A 12 0.36 -12.79 -9.96
C GLU A 12 -0.83 -12.19 -10.70
N ILE A 13 -1.64 -11.41 -10.02
CA ILE A 13 -2.78 -10.71 -10.64
C ILE A 13 -2.27 -9.70 -11.67
N ALA A 14 -1.26 -8.94 -11.34
CA ALA A 14 -0.67 -7.95 -12.25
C ALA A 14 -0.09 -8.62 -13.50
N GLU A 15 0.60 -9.74 -13.33
CA GLU A 15 1.18 -10.49 -14.44
C GLU A 15 0.09 -11.00 -15.38
N ALA A 16 -0.97 -11.57 -14.83
CA ALA A 16 -2.10 -12.06 -15.61
C ALA A 16 -2.82 -10.94 -16.36
N SER A 17 -2.75 -9.71 -15.84
CA SER A 17 -3.39 -8.53 -16.43
C SER A 17 -2.49 -7.77 -17.40
N GLY A 18 -1.25 -8.22 -17.59
CA GLY A 18 -0.29 -7.56 -18.48
C GLY A 18 0.33 -6.29 -17.91
N TRP A 19 0.19 -6.04 -16.62
CA TRP A 19 0.67 -4.80 -15.99
C TRP A 19 2.18 -4.75 -15.81
N ASN A 20 2.88 -5.86 -16.03
CA ASN A 20 4.34 -5.91 -15.98
C ASN A 20 5.00 -5.77 -17.36
N ASP A 21 4.24 -5.41 -18.37
CA ASP A 21 4.75 -5.30 -19.73
C ASP A 21 4.39 -3.93 -20.36
N PRO A 22 5.23 -2.91 -20.20
CA PRO A 22 6.48 -2.92 -19.43
C PRO A 22 6.25 -2.73 -17.94
N PRO A 23 7.20 -3.17 -17.08
CA PRO A 23 7.07 -2.92 -15.65
C PRO A 23 7.29 -1.45 -15.33
N ALA A 24 6.69 -0.99 -14.23
CA ALA A 24 6.87 0.39 -13.77
C ALA A 24 8.30 0.60 -13.25
N THR A 25 8.87 1.74 -13.60
CA THR A 25 10.12 2.19 -12.98
C THR A 25 9.84 2.64 -11.55
N PHE A 26 10.88 2.79 -10.73
CA PHE A 26 10.70 3.26 -9.36
C PHE A 26 10.03 4.64 -9.29
N PRO A 27 10.46 5.65 -10.07
CA PRO A 27 9.74 6.94 -10.07
C PRO A 27 8.28 6.83 -10.48
N GLU A 28 7.96 5.99 -11.46
CA GLU A 28 6.57 5.75 -11.84
C GLU A 28 5.77 5.12 -10.71
N PHE A 29 6.36 4.14 -10.03
CA PHE A 29 5.74 3.53 -8.85
C PHE A 29 5.44 4.58 -7.77
N CYS A 30 6.40 5.45 -7.47
CA CYS A 30 6.18 6.52 -6.49
C CYS A 30 5.02 7.43 -6.89
N ALA A 31 4.95 7.80 -8.17
CA ALA A 31 3.86 8.63 -8.67
C ALA A 31 2.50 7.92 -8.55
N LEU A 32 2.46 6.63 -8.84
CA LEU A 32 1.23 5.84 -8.73
C LEU A 32 0.76 5.75 -7.27
N VAL A 33 1.67 5.55 -6.32
CA VAL A 33 1.31 5.53 -4.90
C VAL A 33 0.79 6.90 -4.45
N HIS A 34 1.45 7.98 -4.86
CA HIS A 34 0.96 9.33 -4.56
C HIS A 34 -0.44 9.57 -5.14
N SER A 35 -0.70 9.07 -6.34
CA SER A 35 -2.01 9.17 -6.99
C SER A 35 -3.09 8.48 -6.16
N GLU A 36 -2.82 7.26 -5.66
CA GLU A 36 -3.78 6.52 -4.84
C GLU A 36 -4.08 7.26 -3.53
N VAL A 37 -3.07 7.85 -2.91
CA VAL A 37 -3.27 8.65 -1.70
C VAL A 37 -4.14 9.87 -2.00
N SER A 38 -3.92 10.53 -3.13
CA SER A 38 -4.73 11.67 -3.56
C SER A 38 -6.18 11.28 -3.82
N GLU A 39 -6.42 10.10 -4.39
CA GLU A 39 -7.77 9.58 -4.61
C GLU A 39 -8.49 9.33 -3.29
N ALA A 40 -7.80 8.77 -2.30
CA ALA A 40 -8.37 8.58 -0.97
C ALA A 40 -8.74 9.92 -0.33
N PHE A 41 -7.87 10.92 -0.47
CA PHE A 41 -8.12 12.26 0.05
C PHE A 41 -9.32 12.91 -0.62
N GLU A 42 -9.46 12.73 -1.94
CA GLU A 42 -10.60 13.28 -2.69
C GLU A 42 -11.93 12.67 -2.22
N GLU A 43 -11.95 11.37 -1.90
CA GLU A 43 -13.12 10.75 -1.32
C GLU A 43 -13.51 11.41 0.02
N PHE A 44 -12.51 11.72 0.84
CA PHE A 44 -12.76 12.43 2.09
C PHE A 44 -13.32 13.83 1.85
N ARG A 45 -12.77 14.55 0.89
CA ARG A 45 -13.24 15.89 0.54
C ARG A 45 -14.68 15.88 0.02
N ASN A 46 -15.10 14.79 -0.60
CA ASN A 46 -16.46 14.62 -1.08
C ASN A 46 -17.45 14.18 0.02
N GLY A 47 -16.98 14.15 1.27
CA GLY A 47 -17.84 13.89 2.42
C GLY A 47 -17.97 12.43 2.83
N HIS A 48 -17.17 11.53 2.25
CA HIS A 48 -17.26 10.11 2.58
C HIS A 48 -16.52 9.80 3.88
N SER A 49 -17.08 8.89 4.67
CA SER A 49 -16.44 8.43 5.91
C SER A 49 -15.20 7.58 5.57
N VAL A 50 -14.17 7.69 6.41
CA VAL A 50 -12.94 6.90 6.25
C VAL A 50 -13.16 5.39 6.42
N THR A 51 -14.31 5.00 6.99
CA THR A 51 -14.63 3.58 7.21
C THR A 51 -15.66 3.03 6.23
N ALA A 52 -16.24 3.88 5.38
CA ALA A 52 -17.32 3.46 4.49
C ALA A 52 -16.77 2.96 3.15
N SER A 53 -17.28 1.81 2.73
CA SER A 53 -17.06 1.29 1.39
C SER A 53 -18.39 0.86 0.81
N TRP A 54 -18.50 0.87 -0.52
CA TRP A 54 -19.73 0.55 -1.23
C TRP A 54 -19.40 0.01 -2.62
N GLY A 55 -20.43 -0.29 -3.41
CA GLY A 55 -20.29 -0.76 -4.78
C GLY A 55 -20.51 -2.26 -4.90
N GLU A 56 -21.36 -2.66 -5.83
CA GLU A 56 -21.66 -4.07 -6.08
C GLU A 56 -20.75 -4.68 -7.14
N GLY A 57 -20.45 -3.94 -8.20
CA GLY A 57 -19.56 -4.41 -9.25
C GLY A 57 -18.13 -3.96 -9.01
N LYS A 58 -17.94 -2.65 -8.91
CA LYS A 58 -16.64 -2.06 -8.63
C LYS A 58 -16.64 -1.57 -7.19
N PRO A 59 -15.75 -2.11 -6.33
CA PRO A 59 -15.66 -1.61 -4.96
C PRO A 59 -15.09 -0.19 -4.92
N GLU A 60 -15.64 0.63 -4.03
CA GLU A 60 -15.28 2.05 -3.90
C GLU A 60 -15.26 2.46 -2.44
N GLY A 61 -14.62 3.58 -2.13
CA GLY A 61 -14.54 4.17 -0.81
C GLY A 61 -13.11 4.25 -0.30
N ILE A 62 -12.91 5.02 0.78
CA ILE A 62 -11.57 5.22 1.34
C ILE A 62 -10.89 3.90 1.72
N PRO A 63 -11.57 2.94 2.38
CA PRO A 63 -10.92 1.64 2.67
C PRO A 63 -10.40 0.95 1.42
N ILE A 64 -11.10 1.05 0.30
CA ILE A 64 -10.68 0.46 -0.97
C ILE A 64 -9.45 1.20 -1.51
N GLU A 65 -9.44 2.53 -1.44
CA GLU A 65 -8.28 3.32 -1.89
C GLU A 65 -7.04 3.03 -1.03
N LEU A 66 -7.21 2.80 0.27
CA LEU A 66 -6.10 2.40 1.13
C LEU A 66 -5.54 1.04 0.73
N VAL A 67 -6.41 0.10 0.37
CA VAL A 67 -5.98 -1.19 -0.14
C VAL A 67 -5.27 -1.05 -1.47
N ASP A 68 -5.71 -0.14 -2.34
CA ASP A 68 -5.03 0.12 -3.61
C ASP A 68 -3.60 0.59 -3.39
N ILE A 69 -3.35 1.40 -2.35
CA ILE A 69 -1.99 1.80 -1.98
C ILE A 69 -1.16 0.56 -1.61
N LEU A 70 -1.72 -0.32 -0.77
CA LEU A 70 -1.04 -1.55 -0.38
C LEU A 70 -0.78 -2.46 -1.58
N ILE A 71 -1.74 -2.59 -2.48
CA ILE A 71 -1.60 -3.41 -3.69
C ILE A 71 -0.47 -2.89 -4.55
N ARG A 72 -0.35 -1.57 -4.73
CA ARG A 72 0.77 -0.98 -5.47
C ARG A 72 2.11 -1.36 -4.85
N VAL A 73 2.21 -1.24 -3.53
CA VAL A 73 3.45 -1.58 -2.80
C VAL A 73 3.75 -3.08 -2.90
N PHE A 74 2.76 -3.92 -2.66
CA PHE A 74 2.91 -5.38 -2.73
C PHE A 74 3.37 -5.82 -4.13
N HIS A 75 2.70 -5.32 -5.16
CA HIS A 75 3.02 -5.66 -6.54
C HIS A 75 4.47 -5.26 -6.87
N TYR A 76 4.84 -4.01 -6.57
CA TYR A 76 6.19 -3.53 -6.86
C TYR A 76 7.24 -4.35 -6.11
N ALA A 77 6.98 -4.65 -4.84
CA ALA A 77 7.93 -5.39 -4.01
C ALA A 77 8.15 -6.81 -4.55
N ALA A 78 7.08 -7.53 -4.88
CA ALA A 78 7.22 -8.89 -5.40
C ALA A 78 7.93 -8.91 -6.75
N TYR A 79 7.56 -7.99 -7.65
CA TYR A 79 8.17 -7.93 -8.97
C TYR A 79 9.68 -7.64 -8.89
N ASN A 80 10.09 -6.81 -7.93
CA ASN A 80 11.48 -6.37 -7.79
C ASN A 80 12.28 -7.13 -6.71
N GLY A 81 11.72 -8.18 -6.15
CA GLY A 81 12.45 -9.01 -5.19
C GLY A 81 12.69 -8.35 -3.84
N ILE A 82 11.82 -7.45 -3.42
CA ILE A 82 11.94 -6.79 -2.12
C ILE A 82 11.28 -7.65 -1.05
N ASP A 83 12.02 -7.98 0.01
CA ASP A 83 11.53 -8.75 1.14
C ASP A 83 10.82 -7.82 2.13
N LEU A 84 9.52 -7.65 1.95
CA LEU A 84 8.71 -6.76 2.81
C LEU A 84 8.56 -7.31 4.21
N GLU A 85 8.50 -8.63 4.36
CA GLU A 85 8.35 -9.24 5.67
C GLU A 85 9.56 -8.93 6.55
N ASP A 86 10.76 -9.09 6.01
CA ASP A 86 12.00 -8.77 6.72
C ASP A 86 12.10 -7.28 7.04
N ALA A 87 11.81 -6.44 6.05
CA ALA A 87 11.83 -4.99 6.24
C ALA A 87 10.85 -4.55 7.33
N TYR A 88 9.65 -5.13 7.35
CA TYR A 88 8.64 -4.84 8.35
C TYR A 88 9.13 -5.24 9.75
N ARG A 89 9.64 -6.45 9.90
CA ARG A 89 10.15 -6.94 11.18
C ARG A 89 11.29 -6.09 11.70
N THR A 90 12.21 -5.73 10.82
CA THR A 90 13.36 -4.88 11.16
C THR A 90 12.89 -3.51 11.63
N LYS A 91 11.98 -2.89 10.88
CA LYS A 91 11.51 -1.56 11.20
C LYS A 91 10.68 -1.52 12.48
N THR A 92 9.79 -2.48 12.66
CA THR A 92 8.96 -2.53 13.87
C THR A 92 9.77 -2.83 15.11
N ALA A 93 10.79 -3.69 15.03
CA ALA A 93 11.70 -3.93 16.14
C ALA A 93 12.41 -2.63 16.55
N TYR A 94 12.91 -1.89 15.57
CA TYR A 94 13.53 -0.60 15.82
C TYR A 94 12.53 0.40 16.44
N ASN A 95 11.32 0.46 15.91
CA ASN A 95 10.30 1.38 16.42
C ASN A 95 9.93 1.08 17.87
N ARG A 96 9.95 -0.20 18.27
CA ARG A 96 9.71 -0.56 19.67
C ARG A 96 10.80 -0.01 20.59
N THR A 97 12.05 -0.01 20.15
CA THR A 97 13.15 0.56 20.96
C THR A 97 13.04 2.07 21.06
N ARG A 98 12.33 2.71 20.14
CA ARG A 98 12.14 4.16 20.12
C ARG A 98 10.85 4.61 20.80
N SER A 99 10.06 3.72 21.35
CA SER A 99 8.77 4.07 21.94
C SER A 99 8.92 5.10 23.07
N SER A 100 9.97 5.00 23.88
CA SER A 100 10.24 5.96 24.94
C SER A 100 10.52 7.38 24.45
N ARG A 101 10.95 7.51 23.21
CA ARG A 101 11.19 8.80 22.56
C ARG A 101 9.94 9.66 22.54
N PHE A 102 8.78 9.07 22.47
CA PHE A 102 7.51 9.80 22.40
C PHE A 102 6.91 10.06 23.77
N SER A 103 7.42 9.42 24.81
CA SER A 103 6.84 9.51 26.16
C SER A 103 6.99 10.88 26.78
N GLY A 104 8.11 11.57 26.54
CA GLY A 104 8.37 12.87 27.11
C GLY A 104 8.48 13.98 26.08
N LYS A 105 8.09 13.73 24.85
CA LYS A 105 8.26 14.68 23.74
C LYS A 105 6.98 14.84 22.94
N ARG A 106 6.80 16.04 22.44
CA ARG A 106 5.73 16.32 21.47
C ARG A 106 6.23 16.06 20.06
N LEU A 107 5.36 15.55 19.26
CA LEU A 107 5.66 15.32 17.85
C LEU A 107 5.51 16.60 17.04
#